data_15f2115f94c82aaf3f256dcbe0e4600f
#
_entry.id   15f2115f94c82aaf3f256dcbe0e4600f
#
_cell.length_a   1.000
_cell.length_b   1.000
_cell.length_c   1.000
_cell.angle_alpha   90.00
_cell.angle_beta   90.00
_cell.angle_gamma   90.00
#
_symmetry.space_group_name_H-M   'P 1'
#
loop_
_entity.id
_entity.type
_entity.pdbx_description
1 polymer ?
#
loop_
_entity_poly.entity_id
_entity_poly.type
_entity_poly.pdbx_seq_one_letter_code
_entity_poly.pdbx_strand_id
1 'polypeptide(L)'
;MIDAMHSTPPYPLVIVKVGDTHDALREGRGDFEHWIADGLGTQTLPLVVVDPRRGDTLPAPGQVAGVVVTGSHAMVSHREPWSETTAAWLAELVARDTPVLGICYGHQLLAHALGGEAGHHPQGPEVGTVTVTLDAAAAGDALLGDLPAQFPAQAIHWQSALRLPEGAVKLAHSAHEPVHAFRVGAQAWGLQFHPEFDARTMGGYIELLARDLAADGLDAAALREGVRPTDAAAGLLGRFARIVEAKAQPAV
;
A
#
# COMPACT_ATOMS: atom_id res chain seq x y z
N MET A 1 -48.48 6.21 -2.35
CA MET A 1 -47.45 6.05 -1.31
C MET A 1 -46.25 5.44 -2.02
N ILE A 2 -45.25 6.25 -2.28
CA ILE A 2 -43.97 5.79 -2.90
C ILE A 2 -43.13 5.34 -1.73
N ASP A 3 -42.93 4.03 -1.67
CA ASP A 3 -42.03 3.39 -0.69
C ASP A 3 -40.62 3.90 -0.95
N ALA A 4 -40.14 4.81 -0.10
CA ALA A 4 -38.77 5.27 -0.16
C ALA A 4 -37.91 4.08 0.29
N MET A 5 -37.38 3.31 -0.67
CA MET A 5 -36.33 2.33 -0.43
C MET A 5 -35.20 3.06 0.32
N HIS A 6 -35.12 2.84 1.62
CA HIS A 6 -33.96 3.23 2.42
C HIS A 6 -32.79 2.37 1.98
N SER A 7 -32.07 2.79 0.93
CA SER A 7 -30.81 2.18 0.62
C SER A 7 -29.86 2.42 1.81
N THR A 8 -29.49 1.36 2.51
CA THR A 8 -28.42 1.42 3.50
C THR A 8 -27.22 2.07 2.80
N PRO A 9 -26.57 3.08 3.40
CA PRO A 9 -25.40 3.68 2.78
C PRO A 9 -24.34 2.61 2.53
N PRO A 10 -23.61 2.67 1.42
CA PRO A 10 -22.58 1.69 1.11
C PRO A 10 -21.54 1.68 2.22
N TYR A 11 -21.00 0.49 2.53
CA TYR A 11 -19.88 0.39 3.48
C TYR A 11 -18.70 1.24 3.00
N PRO A 12 -17.91 1.82 3.91
CA PRO A 12 -16.81 2.69 3.54
C PRO A 12 -15.63 1.91 2.96
N LEU A 13 -14.84 2.60 2.11
CA LEU A 13 -13.45 2.26 1.87
C LEU A 13 -12.64 2.84 3.05
N VAL A 14 -11.90 2.00 3.75
CA VAL A 14 -11.17 2.37 4.96
C VAL A 14 -9.69 2.55 4.65
N ILE A 15 -9.11 3.67 5.05
CA ILE A 15 -7.67 3.89 5.06
C ILE A 15 -7.19 3.64 6.49
N VAL A 16 -6.42 2.57 6.69
CA VAL A 16 -5.78 2.27 7.97
C VAL A 16 -4.45 3.01 8.00
N LYS A 17 -4.38 4.07 8.78
CA LYS A 17 -3.20 4.90 8.95
C LYS A 17 -2.28 4.27 9.98
N VAL A 18 -1.16 3.73 9.54
CA VAL A 18 -0.17 3.05 10.38
C VAL A 18 1.16 3.81 10.50
N GLY A 19 1.24 4.99 9.91
CA GLY A 19 2.41 5.86 9.93
C GLY A 19 2.05 7.32 9.73
N ASP A 20 2.99 8.18 10.03
CA ASP A 20 2.96 9.61 9.71
C ASP A 20 4.17 9.92 8.82
N THR A 21 3.99 10.79 7.83
CA THR A 21 5.13 11.35 7.08
C THR A 21 5.89 12.36 7.96
N HIS A 22 7.09 12.78 7.51
CA HIS A 22 7.85 13.83 8.18
C HIS A 22 7.11 15.17 8.14
N ASP A 23 7.14 15.93 9.23
CA ASP A 23 6.46 17.22 9.35
C ASP A 23 6.82 18.18 8.21
N ALA A 24 8.08 18.19 7.78
CA ALA A 24 8.54 19.00 6.65
C ALA A 24 7.88 18.68 5.30
N LEU A 25 7.38 17.46 5.12
CA LEU A 25 6.67 17.02 3.91
C LEU A 25 5.16 17.18 4.03
N ARG A 26 4.66 17.23 5.27
CA ARG A 26 3.23 17.36 5.58
C ARG A 26 2.71 18.76 5.28
N GLU A 27 3.55 19.78 5.45
CA GLU A 27 3.13 21.17 5.33
C GLU A 27 2.57 21.49 3.94
N GLY A 28 1.31 21.92 3.90
CA GLY A 28 0.60 22.28 2.67
C GLY A 28 0.17 21.10 1.77
N ARG A 29 0.44 19.84 2.17
CA ARG A 29 0.18 18.65 1.34
C ARG A 29 -0.57 17.53 2.07
N GLY A 30 -0.71 17.59 3.39
CA GLY A 30 -1.26 16.51 4.19
C GLY A 30 -0.27 15.37 4.42
N ASP A 31 -0.77 14.22 4.84
CA ASP A 31 -0.02 13.03 5.23
C ASP A 31 -0.39 11.85 4.32
N PHE A 32 0.12 10.66 4.55
CA PHE A 32 -0.12 9.45 3.77
C PHE A 32 -1.60 9.22 3.42
N GLU A 33 -2.49 9.35 4.42
CA GLU A 33 -3.92 9.14 4.20
C GLU A 33 -4.52 10.15 3.22
N HIS A 34 -4.03 11.37 3.18
CA HIS A 34 -4.48 12.40 2.24
C HIS A 34 -4.02 12.07 0.81
N TRP A 35 -2.74 11.72 0.64
CA TRP A 35 -2.18 11.36 -0.67
C TRP A 35 -2.84 10.10 -1.26
N ILE A 36 -3.13 9.11 -0.38
CA ILE A 36 -3.87 7.92 -0.79
C ILE A 36 -5.31 8.29 -1.17
N ALA A 37 -6.00 9.10 -0.37
CA ALA A 37 -7.36 9.53 -0.65
C ALA A 37 -7.46 10.28 -1.99
N ASP A 38 -6.51 11.18 -2.26
CA ASP A 38 -6.41 11.90 -3.54
C ASP A 38 -6.20 10.94 -4.71
N GLY A 39 -5.30 9.95 -4.55
CA GLY A 39 -5.02 8.95 -5.58
C GLY A 39 -6.18 7.97 -5.82
N LEU A 40 -6.94 7.61 -4.79
CA LEU A 40 -8.14 6.78 -4.92
C LEU A 40 -9.23 7.48 -5.73
N GLY A 41 -9.42 8.78 -5.52
CA GLY A 41 -10.34 9.62 -6.30
C GLY A 41 -11.80 9.12 -6.31
N THR A 42 -12.21 8.25 -5.37
CA THR A 42 -13.58 7.72 -5.33
C THR A 42 -14.58 8.82 -5.01
N GLN A 43 -15.71 8.79 -5.72
CA GLN A 43 -16.84 9.70 -5.50
C GLN A 43 -18.08 8.94 -5.00
N THR A 44 -18.04 7.62 -5.02
CA THR A 44 -19.21 6.76 -4.76
C THR A 44 -19.17 6.08 -3.40
N LEU A 45 -17.96 5.91 -2.83
CA LEU A 45 -17.78 5.28 -1.53
C LEU A 45 -17.36 6.32 -0.48
N PRO A 46 -17.93 6.27 0.74
CA PRO A 46 -17.40 7.02 1.86
C PRO A 46 -15.96 6.58 2.13
N LEU A 47 -15.06 7.55 2.37
CA LEU A 47 -13.72 7.29 2.88
C LEU A 47 -13.69 7.50 4.39
N VAL A 48 -13.13 6.54 5.11
CA VAL A 48 -12.94 6.62 6.56
C VAL A 48 -11.48 6.33 6.87
N VAL A 49 -10.85 7.21 7.65
CA VAL A 49 -9.49 7.01 8.15
C VAL A 49 -9.55 6.49 9.58
N VAL A 50 -8.77 5.45 9.88
CA VAL A 50 -8.67 4.82 11.20
C VAL A 50 -7.19 4.70 11.57
N ASP A 51 -6.79 5.18 12.74
CA ASP A 51 -5.42 5.10 13.25
C ASP A 51 -5.34 4.19 14.48
N PRO A 52 -5.08 2.88 14.32
CA PRO A 52 -5.00 1.94 15.43
C PRO A 52 -3.85 2.24 16.41
N ARG A 53 -2.81 2.99 16.00
CA ARG A 53 -1.72 3.42 16.86
C ARG A 53 -2.19 4.39 17.95
N ARG A 54 -3.28 5.12 17.67
CA ARG A 54 -3.89 6.10 18.58
C ARG A 54 -5.08 5.53 19.35
N GLY A 55 -5.37 4.22 19.17
CA GLY A 55 -6.46 3.53 19.85
C GLY A 55 -7.80 3.59 19.12
N ASP A 56 -7.82 4.02 17.86
CA ASP A 56 -9.04 3.93 17.07
C ASP A 56 -9.44 2.47 16.87
N THR A 57 -10.73 2.20 16.95
CA THR A 57 -11.27 0.86 16.75
C THR A 57 -11.39 0.54 15.26
N LEU A 58 -10.79 -0.57 14.83
CA LEU A 58 -10.98 -1.10 13.48
C LEU A 58 -12.45 -1.51 13.30
N PRO A 59 -13.09 -1.15 12.16
CA PRO A 59 -14.47 -1.54 11.90
C PRO A 59 -14.61 -3.07 11.84
N ALA A 60 -15.83 -3.57 12.11
CA ALA A 60 -16.09 -4.99 11.92
C ALA A 60 -15.81 -5.39 10.45
N PRO A 61 -15.15 -6.53 10.18
CA PRO A 61 -14.75 -6.92 8.82
C PRO A 61 -15.89 -6.97 7.80
N GLY A 62 -17.14 -7.25 8.27
CA GLY A 62 -18.33 -7.24 7.41
C GLY A 62 -18.93 -5.85 7.14
N GLN A 63 -18.31 -4.78 7.64
CA GLN A 63 -18.79 -3.39 7.54
C GLN A 63 -17.83 -2.48 6.74
N VAL A 64 -16.96 -3.07 5.92
CA VAL A 64 -16.06 -2.33 5.04
C VAL A 64 -16.19 -2.82 3.60
N ALA A 65 -16.16 -1.91 2.64
CA ALA A 65 -16.19 -2.23 1.22
C ALA A 65 -14.80 -2.63 0.70
N GLY A 66 -13.76 -2.03 1.25
CA GLY A 66 -12.35 -2.30 0.93
C GLY A 66 -11.43 -1.57 1.89
N VAL A 67 -10.16 -1.90 1.87
CA VAL A 67 -9.15 -1.37 2.80
C VAL A 67 -7.87 -1.02 2.08
N VAL A 68 -7.29 0.13 2.43
CA VAL A 68 -5.90 0.48 2.12
C VAL A 68 -5.13 0.65 3.42
N VAL A 69 -4.00 -0.04 3.57
CA VAL A 69 -3.08 0.15 4.71
C VAL A 69 -1.89 0.99 4.23
N THR A 70 -1.62 2.08 4.92
CA THR A 70 -0.56 3.04 4.55
C THR A 70 0.85 2.48 4.75
N GLY A 71 1.86 3.19 4.28
CA GLY A 71 3.23 3.06 4.75
C GLY A 71 3.41 3.50 6.21
N SER A 72 4.59 3.21 6.77
CA SER A 72 5.00 3.60 8.12
C SER A 72 6.52 3.66 8.23
N HIS A 73 7.05 4.49 9.13
CA HIS A 73 8.44 4.44 9.56
C HIS A 73 8.69 3.37 10.65
N ALA A 74 7.62 2.75 11.19
CA ALA A 74 7.73 1.58 12.07
C ALA A 74 8.19 0.34 11.28
N MET A 75 8.62 -0.68 12.00
CA MET A 75 9.08 -1.95 11.42
C MET A 75 8.10 -3.07 11.78
N VAL A 76 7.59 -3.80 10.79
CA VAL A 76 6.66 -4.93 11.02
C VAL A 76 7.30 -5.97 11.92
N SER A 77 8.61 -6.21 11.79
CA SER A 77 9.35 -7.16 12.62
C SER A 77 9.38 -6.82 14.12
N HIS A 78 9.06 -5.57 14.51
CA HIS A 78 8.95 -5.17 15.92
C HIS A 78 7.66 -5.66 16.59
N ARG A 79 6.66 -6.09 15.80
CA ARG A 79 5.40 -6.69 16.30
C ARG A 79 4.70 -5.85 17.35
N GLU A 80 4.59 -4.56 17.10
CA GLU A 80 3.87 -3.64 17.97
C GLU A 80 2.42 -4.14 18.19
N PRO A 81 1.83 -4.01 19.39
CA PRO A 81 0.50 -4.53 19.68
C PRO A 81 -0.60 -4.06 18.70
N TRP A 82 -0.55 -2.80 18.29
CA TRP A 82 -1.49 -2.26 17.31
C TRP A 82 -1.30 -2.91 15.93
N SER A 83 -0.06 -3.24 15.57
CA SER A 83 0.28 -3.90 14.31
C SER A 83 -0.23 -5.35 14.29
N GLU A 84 -0.04 -6.11 15.38
CA GLU A 84 -0.55 -7.49 15.48
C GLU A 84 -2.09 -7.51 15.47
N THR A 85 -2.74 -6.55 16.13
CA THR A 85 -4.21 -6.40 16.07
C THR A 85 -4.67 -6.10 14.63
N THR A 86 -3.97 -5.21 13.93
CA THR A 86 -4.26 -4.89 12.52
C THR A 86 -4.02 -6.09 11.63
N ALA A 87 -2.94 -6.86 11.85
CA ALA A 87 -2.64 -8.08 11.09
C ALA A 87 -3.75 -9.14 11.24
N ALA A 88 -4.22 -9.39 12.48
CA ALA A 88 -5.33 -10.32 12.72
C ALA A 88 -6.61 -9.87 11.99
N TRP A 89 -6.92 -8.58 12.02
CA TRP A 89 -8.06 -8.01 11.31
C TRP A 89 -7.93 -8.12 9.77
N LEU A 90 -6.73 -7.90 9.22
CA LEU A 90 -6.46 -8.08 7.79
C LEU A 90 -6.67 -9.54 7.35
N ALA A 91 -6.24 -10.51 8.16
CA ALA A 91 -6.48 -11.91 7.88
C ALA A 91 -7.98 -12.26 7.79
N GLU A 92 -8.80 -11.67 8.67
CA GLU A 92 -10.26 -11.84 8.60
C GLU A 92 -10.87 -11.22 7.35
N LEU A 93 -10.38 -10.05 6.90
CA LEU A 93 -10.81 -9.41 5.66
C LEU A 93 -10.48 -10.26 4.43
N VAL A 94 -9.26 -10.77 4.36
CA VAL A 94 -8.83 -11.65 3.27
C VAL A 94 -9.64 -12.94 3.22
N ALA A 95 -9.92 -13.54 4.39
CA ALA A 95 -10.79 -14.72 4.47
C ALA A 95 -12.23 -14.47 4.01
N ARG A 96 -12.68 -13.21 4.02
CA ARG A 96 -13.98 -12.74 3.49
C ARG A 96 -13.91 -12.27 2.05
N ASP A 97 -12.76 -12.39 1.42
CA ASP A 97 -12.50 -11.87 0.06
C ASP A 97 -12.70 -10.35 -0.05
N THR A 98 -12.63 -9.60 1.05
CA THR A 98 -12.70 -8.13 1.02
C THR A 98 -11.47 -7.58 0.29
N PRO A 99 -11.63 -6.60 -0.64
CA PRO A 99 -10.49 -5.97 -1.30
C PRO A 99 -9.55 -5.30 -0.30
N VAL A 100 -8.26 -5.66 -0.36
CA VAL A 100 -7.20 -5.11 0.50
C VAL A 100 -6.03 -4.66 -0.35
N LEU A 101 -5.51 -3.46 -0.08
CA LEU A 101 -4.27 -2.95 -0.64
C LEU A 101 -3.32 -2.55 0.49
N GLY A 102 -2.22 -3.26 0.64
CA GLY A 102 -1.12 -2.89 1.56
C GLY A 102 -0.02 -2.15 0.81
N ILE A 103 0.40 -0.98 1.31
CA ILE A 103 1.46 -0.15 0.74
C ILE A 103 2.66 -0.16 1.67
N CYS A 104 3.85 -0.51 1.19
CA CYS A 104 5.11 -0.53 1.92
C CYS A 104 4.99 -1.30 3.25
N TYR A 105 4.83 -0.63 4.38
CA TYR A 105 4.52 -1.28 5.66
C TYR A 105 3.30 -2.18 5.55
N GLY A 106 2.22 -1.70 4.92
CA GLY A 106 1.00 -2.47 4.70
C GLY A 106 1.22 -3.72 3.84
N HIS A 107 2.11 -3.69 2.86
CA HIS A 107 2.53 -4.87 2.08
C HIS A 107 3.21 -5.91 2.98
N GLN A 108 4.15 -5.48 3.79
CA GLN A 108 4.88 -6.33 4.73
C GLN A 108 3.93 -6.90 5.81
N LEU A 109 3.03 -6.04 6.32
CA LEU A 109 2.04 -6.45 7.31
C LEU A 109 1.04 -7.46 6.74
N LEU A 110 0.60 -7.30 5.50
CA LEU A 110 -0.28 -8.26 4.83
C LEU A 110 0.42 -9.62 4.66
N ALA A 111 1.69 -9.63 4.27
CA ALA A 111 2.47 -10.88 4.20
C ALA A 111 2.55 -11.55 5.58
N HIS A 112 2.89 -10.80 6.63
CA HIS A 112 2.94 -11.29 8.00
C HIS A 112 1.59 -11.83 8.49
N ALA A 113 0.51 -11.08 8.28
CA ALA A 113 -0.84 -11.42 8.70
C ALA A 113 -1.32 -12.79 8.17
N LEU A 114 -0.82 -13.19 7.01
CA LEU A 114 -1.23 -14.41 6.32
C LEU A 114 -0.21 -15.56 6.46
N GLY A 115 0.76 -15.43 7.40
CA GLY A 115 1.74 -16.46 7.70
C GLY A 115 3.04 -16.39 6.88
N GLY A 116 3.26 -15.30 6.16
CA GLY A 116 4.54 -14.95 5.59
C GLY A 116 5.52 -14.40 6.63
N GLU A 117 6.60 -13.78 6.16
CA GLU A 117 7.64 -13.20 7.02
C GLU A 117 8.09 -11.86 6.49
N ALA A 118 8.13 -10.84 7.35
CA ALA A 118 8.69 -9.53 7.07
C ALA A 118 9.93 -9.28 7.92
N GLY A 119 10.94 -8.65 7.35
CA GLY A 119 12.20 -8.36 8.04
C GLY A 119 13.12 -7.50 7.22
N HIS A 120 14.28 -7.16 7.78
CA HIS A 120 15.26 -6.34 7.08
C HIS A 120 15.71 -7.00 5.77
N HIS A 121 15.74 -6.20 4.70
CA HIS A 121 16.20 -6.68 3.40
C HIS A 121 17.70 -7.02 3.48
N PRO A 122 18.13 -8.21 3.01
CA PRO A 122 19.50 -8.70 3.20
C PRO A 122 20.56 -7.86 2.45
N GLN A 123 20.16 -7.10 1.45
CA GLN A 123 21.03 -6.22 0.67
C GLN A 123 20.92 -4.75 1.09
N GLY A 124 20.27 -4.44 2.23
CA GLY A 124 20.04 -3.08 2.68
C GLY A 124 18.81 -2.41 2.05
N PRO A 125 18.65 -1.09 2.22
CA PRO A 125 17.47 -0.36 1.76
C PRO A 125 17.42 -0.19 0.23
N GLU A 126 16.20 -0.07 -0.31
CA GLU A 126 15.95 0.40 -1.67
C GLU A 126 15.26 1.76 -1.61
N VAL A 127 15.83 2.78 -2.26
CA VAL A 127 15.36 4.18 -2.16
C VAL A 127 15.44 4.88 -3.51
N GLY A 128 14.39 5.64 -3.85
CA GLY A 128 14.34 6.48 -5.05
C GLY A 128 13.32 6.00 -6.08
N THR A 129 13.48 6.45 -7.32
CA THR A 129 12.69 5.92 -8.44
C THR A 129 13.34 4.66 -8.98
N VAL A 130 12.68 3.54 -8.79
CA VAL A 130 13.16 2.21 -9.22
C VAL A 130 12.39 1.72 -10.44
N THR A 131 12.97 0.78 -11.18
CA THR A 131 12.26 0.09 -12.27
C THR A 131 11.65 -1.19 -11.74
N VAL A 132 10.33 -1.23 -11.70
CA VAL A 132 9.56 -2.43 -11.36
C VAL A 132 9.27 -3.22 -12.63
N THR A 133 9.53 -4.53 -12.58
CA THR A 133 9.26 -5.49 -13.66
C THR A 133 8.11 -6.39 -13.25
N LEU A 134 7.10 -6.53 -14.10
CA LEU A 134 6.00 -7.46 -13.90
C LEU A 134 6.45 -8.90 -14.16
N ASP A 135 6.04 -9.80 -13.26
CA ASP A 135 6.16 -11.24 -13.50
C ASP A 135 5.05 -11.73 -14.46
N ALA A 136 5.25 -12.86 -15.10
CA ALA A 136 4.26 -13.43 -16.01
C ALA A 136 2.87 -13.63 -15.35
N ALA A 137 2.85 -13.89 -14.04
CA ALA A 137 1.62 -14.04 -13.26
C ALA A 137 0.79 -12.76 -13.12
N ALA A 138 1.36 -11.59 -13.41
CA ALA A 138 0.64 -10.33 -13.42
C ALA A 138 -0.29 -10.19 -14.64
N ALA A 139 -0.05 -10.97 -15.70
CA ALA A 139 -0.91 -10.95 -16.88
C ALA A 139 -2.35 -11.34 -16.51
N GLY A 140 -3.30 -10.42 -16.72
CA GLY A 140 -4.70 -10.60 -16.32
C GLY A 140 -5.00 -10.37 -14.84
N ASP A 141 -4.01 -9.93 -14.03
CA ASP A 141 -4.29 -9.48 -12.67
C ASP A 141 -5.17 -8.22 -12.67
N ALA A 142 -6.19 -8.19 -11.82
CA ALA A 142 -7.17 -7.10 -11.81
C ALA A 142 -6.56 -5.74 -11.46
N LEU A 143 -5.49 -5.72 -10.67
CA LEU A 143 -4.83 -4.48 -10.26
C LEU A 143 -3.66 -4.12 -11.18
N LEU A 144 -2.78 -5.07 -11.51
CA LEU A 144 -1.52 -4.81 -12.22
C LEU A 144 -1.54 -5.19 -13.71
N GLY A 145 -2.50 -5.97 -14.18
CA GLY A 145 -2.46 -6.65 -15.49
C GLY A 145 -2.38 -5.73 -16.72
N ASP A 146 -2.83 -4.47 -16.61
CA ASP A 146 -2.77 -3.50 -17.72
C ASP A 146 -1.55 -2.57 -17.65
N LEU A 147 -0.65 -2.75 -16.68
CA LEU A 147 0.56 -1.95 -16.61
C LEU A 147 1.58 -2.37 -17.68
N PRO A 148 2.49 -1.48 -18.09
CA PRO A 148 3.65 -1.86 -18.89
C PRO A 148 4.46 -2.97 -18.20
N ALA A 149 5.10 -3.86 -18.96
CA ALA A 149 5.94 -4.92 -18.42
C ALA A 149 7.05 -4.40 -17.48
N GLN A 150 7.49 -3.18 -17.72
CA GLN A 150 8.37 -2.42 -16.83
C GLN A 150 7.86 -0.99 -16.68
N PHE A 151 7.90 -0.48 -15.46
CA PHE A 151 7.48 0.88 -15.16
C PHE A 151 8.26 1.46 -13.98
N PRO A 152 8.44 2.78 -13.91
CA PRO A 152 9.04 3.44 -12.77
C PRO A 152 8.05 3.50 -11.60
N ALA A 153 8.56 3.29 -10.37
CA ALA A 153 7.82 3.47 -9.13
C ALA A 153 8.71 4.11 -8.05
N GLN A 154 8.10 4.81 -7.09
CA GLN A 154 8.82 5.35 -5.94
C GLN A 154 8.95 4.26 -4.87
N ALA A 155 10.15 3.99 -4.42
CA ALA A 155 10.42 3.04 -3.34
C ALA A 155 11.25 3.70 -2.24
N ILE A 156 10.90 3.39 -0.99
CA ILE A 156 11.70 3.73 0.17
C ILE A 156 11.40 2.72 1.28
N HIS A 157 12.29 1.76 1.51
CA HIS A 157 12.08 0.74 2.52
C HIS A 157 13.40 0.09 2.95
N TRP A 158 13.47 -0.32 4.23
CA TRP A 158 14.54 -1.09 4.86
C TRP A 158 14.13 -2.54 5.11
N GLN A 159 12.83 -2.79 5.22
CA GLN A 159 12.27 -4.12 5.36
C GLN A 159 11.53 -4.56 4.09
N SER A 160 11.40 -5.86 3.93
CA SER A 160 10.73 -6.54 2.83
C SER A 160 9.86 -7.68 3.32
N ALA A 161 8.98 -8.18 2.45
CA ALA A 161 8.35 -9.47 2.60
C ALA A 161 9.36 -10.57 2.22
N LEU A 162 10.13 -11.06 3.20
CA LEU A 162 11.20 -12.06 3.01
C LEU A 162 10.67 -13.43 2.59
N ARG A 163 9.46 -13.75 3.02
CA ARG A 163 8.74 -14.97 2.62
C ARG A 163 7.26 -14.65 2.45
N LEU A 164 6.76 -14.94 1.28
CA LEU A 164 5.33 -14.80 1.00
C LEU A 164 4.50 -15.88 1.73
N PRO A 165 3.24 -15.57 2.09
CA PRO A 165 2.32 -16.57 2.62
C PRO A 165 2.01 -17.67 1.60
N GLU A 166 1.56 -18.83 2.09
CA GLU A 166 1.13 -19.92 1.23
C GLU A 166 -0.02 -19.48 0.31
N GLY A 167 0.05 -19.89 -0.95
CA GLY A 167 -0.92 -19.51 -1.97
C GLY A 167 -0.81 -18.08 -2.50
N ALA A 168 0.16 -17.30 -2.04
CA ALA A 168 0.43 -15.99 -2.61
C ALA A 168 1.02 -16.11 -4.03
N VAL A 169 0.59 -15.19 -4.89
CA VAL A 169 1.10 -15.05 -6.26
C VAL A 169 2.00 -13.82 -6.32
N LYS A 170 3.29 -14.03 -6.60
CA LYS A 170 4.22 -12.93 -6.87
C LYS A 170 3.88 -12.28 -8.21
N LEU A 171 3.76 -10.94 -8.22
CA LEU A 171 3.31 -10.19 -9.40
C LEU A 171 4.39 -9.27 -9.98
N ALA A 172 5.33 -8.81 -9.16
CA ALA A 172 6.37 -7.89 -9.62
C ALA A 172 7.63 -7.94 -8.74
N HIS A 173 8.76 -7.52 -9.32
CA HIS A 173 10.06 -7.42 -8.69
C HIS A 173 10.86 -6.24 -9.26
N SER A 174 11.97 -5.86 -8.60
CA SER A 174 13.04 -5.03 -9.16
C SER A 174 14.36 -5.81 -9.21
N ALA A 175 15.44 -5.14 -9.58
CA ALA A 175 16.78 -5.72 -9.50
C ALA A 175 17.23 -5.92 -8.03
N HIS A 176 16.69 -5.14 -7.09
CA HIS A 176 17.00 -5.19 -5.66
C HIS A 176 15.95 -5.96 -4.87
N GLU A 177 14.67 -5.62 -5.04
CA GLU A 177 13.55 -6.19 -4.28
C GLU A 177 12.90 -7.36 -5.03
N PRO A 178 13.02 -8.60 -4.52
CA PRO A 178 12.41 -9.76 -5.15
C PRO A 178 10.90 -9.75 -5.20
N VAL A 179 10.23 -9.02 -4.29
CA VAL A 179 8.76 -9.00 -4.13
C VAL A 179 8.23 -7.57 -4.04
N HIS A 180 8.24 -6.85 -5.15
CA HIS A 180 7.62 -5.53 -5.22
C HIS A 180 6.09 -5.54 -5.22
N ALA A 181 5.49 -6.64 -5.67
CA ALA A 181 4.04 -6.84 -5.57
C ALA A 181 3.70 -8.32 -5.45
N PHE A 182 2.69 -8.60 -4.65
CA PHE A 182 2.06 -9.92 -4.57
C PHE A 182 0.55 -9.80 -4.38
N ARG A 183 -0.17 -10.92 -4.62
CA ARG A 183 -1.59 -11.06 -4.33
C ARG A 183 -1.86 -12.35 -3.58
N VAL A 184 -2.78 -12.30 -2.63
CA VAL A 184 -3.36 -13.48 -1.96
C VAL A 184 -4.86 -13.53 -2.24
N GLY A 185 -5.38 -14.72 -2.52
CA GLY A 185 -6.77 -14.86 -2.94
C GLY A 185 -7.06 -14.08 -4.22
N ALA A 186 -8.28 -13.56 -4.36
CA ALA A 186 -8.70 -12.82 -5.54
C ALA A 186 -8.37 -11.31 -5.45
N GLN A 187 -8.35 -10.72 -4.24
CA GLN A 187 -8.45 -9.27 -4.08
C GLN A 187 -7.62 -8.68 -2.92
N ALA A 188 -6.57 -9.37 -2.47
CA ALA A 188 -5.66 -8.82 -1.45
C ALA A 188 -4.27 -8.62 -2.05
N TRP A 189 -3.88 -7.37 -2.30
CA TRP A 189 -2.61 -6.99 -2.92
C TRP A 189 -1.68 -6.32 -1.92
N GLY A 190 -0.40 -6.61 -2.02
CA GLY A 190 0.67 -5.86 -1.38
C GLY A 190 1.57 -5.21 -2.43
N LEU A 191 1.87 -3.92 -2.26
CA LEU A 191 2.82 -3.14 -3.05
C LEU A 191 3.94 -2.64 -2.14
N GLN A 192 5.19 -3.00 -2.41
CA GLN A 192 6.33 -2.51 -1.65
C GLN A 192 6.69 -1.07 -2.02
N PHE A 193 6.42 -0.65 -3.25
CA PHE A 193 6.56 0.72 -3.70
C PHE A 193 5.36 1.58 -3.29
N HIS A 194 5.51 2.90 -3.39
CA HIS A 194 4.54 3.92 -2.99
C HIS A 194 3.81 4.51 -4.21
N PRO A 195 2.60 4.05 -4.54
CA PRO A 195 1.81 4.65 -5.62
C PRO A 195 1.31 6.05 -5.28
N GLU A 196 1.26 6.41 -3.99
CA GLU A 196 0.84 7.72 -3.50
C GLU A 196 1.94 8.79 -3.56
N PHE A 197 3.20 8.40 -3.82
CA PHE A 197 4.32 9.35 -3.86
C PHE A 197 4.53 9.93 -5.25
N ASP A 198 4.55 11.25 -5.35
CA ASP A 198 5.07 11.94 -6.53
C ASP A 198 6.60 12.14 -6.44
N ALA A 199 7.19 12.65 -7.52
CA ALA A 199 8.62 12.93 -7.59
C ALA A 199 9.08 13.97 -6.54
N ARG A 200 8.22 14.94 -6.18
CA ARG A 200 8.51 15.94 -5.16
C ARG A 200 8.58 15.31 -3.78
N THR A 201 7.64 14.43 -3.46
CA THR A 201 7.60 13.70 -2.18
C THR A 201 8.85 12.82 -2.05
N MET A 202 9.18 12.02 -3.06
CA MET A 202 10.38 11.17 -3.04
C MET A 202 11.65 12.00 -2.89
N GLY A 203 11.76 13.09 -3.64
CA GLY A 203 12.91 13.99 -3.52
C GLY A 203 13.06 14.58 -2.11
N GLY A 204 11.95 14.97 -1.49
CA GLY A 204 11.96 15.47 -0.11
C GLY A 204 12.37 14.40 0.91
N TYR A 205 11.93 13.15 0.75
CA TYR A 205 12.37 12.03 1.58
C TYR A 205 13.88 11.80 1.48
N ILE A 206 14.44 11.80 0.26
CA ILE A 206 15.87 11.63 0.04
C ILE A 206 16.66 12.76 0.72
N GLU A 207 16.20 14.01 0.63
CA GLU A 207 16.85 15.16 1.27
C GLU A 207 16.82 15.04 2.80
N LEU A 208 15.67 14.70 3.38
CA LEU A 208 15.51 14.56 4.84
C LEU A 208 16.33 13.40 5.41
N LEU A 209 16.43 12.30 4.68
CA LEU A 209 17.13 11.09 5.11
C LEU A 209 18.57 11.00 4.60
N ALA A 210 19.12 12.07 3.99
CA ALA A 210 20.45 12.04 3.34
C ALA A 210 21.55 11.51 4.25
N ARG A 211 21.50 11.83 5.56
CA ARG A 211 22.50 11.35 6.55
C ARG A 211 22.35 9.83 6.79
N ASP A 212 21.13 9.34 6.93
CA ASP A 212 20.88 7.93 7.20
C ASP A 212 21.20 7.08 5.95
N LEU A 213 20.84 7.59 4.77
CA LEU A 213 21.19 6.97 3.48
C LEU A 213 22.70 6.87 3.29
N ALA A 214 23.46 7.91 3.66
CA ALA A 214 24.91 7.88 3.60
C ALA A 214 25.51 6.86 4.60
N ALA A 215 24.89 6.67 5.77
CA ALA A 215 25.30 5.64 6.73
C ALA A 215 25.07 4.22 6.17
N ASP A 216 24.05 4.03 5.35
CA ASP A 216 23.75 2.79 4.63
C ASP A 216 24.56 2.64 3.31
N GLY A 217 25.47 3.57 3.03
CA GLY A 217 26.33 3.54 1.84
C GLY A 217 25.69 4.03 0.54
N LEU A 218 24.54 4.72 0.64
CA LEU A 218 23.81 5.27 -0.50
C LEU A 218 24.19 6.73 -0.77
N ASP A 219 24.33 7.09 -2.03
CA ASP A 219 24.58 8.47 -2.46
C ASP A 219 23.24 9.22 -2.64
N ALA A 220 22.85 10.01 -1.65
CA ALA A 220 21.62 10.79 -1.66
C ALA A 220 21.54 11.78 -2.84
N ALA A 221 22.68 12.34 -3.29
CA ALA A 221 22.70 13.26 -4.44
C ALA A 221 22.36 12.51 -5.73
N ALA A 222 23.00 11.38 -5.98
CA ALA A 222 22.71 10.52 -7.12
C ALA A 222 21.27 10.00 -7.11
N LEU A 223 20.76 9.56 -5.95
CA LEU A 223 19.36 9.16 -5.78
C LEU A 223 18.40 10.28 -6.13
N ARG A 224 18.68 11.51 -5.65
CA ARG A 224 17.86 12.71 -5.91
C ARG A 224 17.81 13.07 -7.40
N GLU A 225 18.94 12.96 -8.09
CA GLU A 225 19.06 13.17 -9.55
C GLU A 225 18.26 12.13 -10.35
N GLY A 226 18.16 10.90 -9.84
CA GLY A 226 17.40 9.81 -10.46
C GLY A 226 15.87 9.90 -10.28
N VAL A 227 15.35 10.83 -9.46
CA VAL A 227 13.91 10.94 -9.19
C VAL A 227 13.17 11.45 -10.42
N ARG A 228 12.09 10.75 -10.80
CA ARG A 228 11.24 11.08 -11.96
C ARG A 228 9.77 10.76 -11.69
N PRO A 229 8.82 11.27 -12.52
CA PRO A 229 7.40 10.92 -12.41
C PRO A 229 7.14 9.42 -12.56
N THR A 230 6.09 8.92 -11.89
CA THR A 230 5.72 7.50 -11.82
C THR A 230 4.22 7.29 -12.08
N ASP A 231 3.70 7.88 -13.15
CA ASP A 231 2.27 7.95 -13.45
C ASP A 231 1.60 6.58 -13.55
N ALA A 232 2.31 5.57 -14.09
CA ALA A 232 1.80 4.21 -14.19
C ALA A 232 1.53 3.60 -12.80
N ALA A 233 2.47 3.79 -11.86
CA ALA A 233 2.30 3.34 -10.47
C ALA A 233 1.21 4.12 -9.76
N ALA A 234 1.15 5.45 -9.92
CA ALA A 234 0.14 6.31 -9.31
C ALA A 234 -1.29 5.92 -9.71
N GLY A 235 -1.50 5.51 -10.96
CA GLY A 235 -2.79 5.06 -11.47
C GLY A 235 -3.38 3.82 -10.77
N LEU A 236 -2.57 3.07 -9.99
CA LEU A 236 -3.02 1.88 -9.27
C LEU A 236 -4.03 2.20 -8.16
N LEU A 237 -3.90 3.34 -7.49
CA LEU A 237 -4.86 3.75 -6.45
C LEU A 237 -6.27 3.91 -7.02
N GLY A 238 -6.42 4.65 -8.12
CA GLY A 238 -7.70 4.81 -8.78
C GLY A 238 -8.24 3.49 -9.36
N ARG A 239 -7.37 2.57 -9.79
CA ARG A 239 -7.78 1.23 -10.22
C ARG A 239 -8.29 0.41 -9.03
N PHE A 240 -7.62 0.45 -7.89
CA PHE A 240 -8.08 -0.22 -6.68
C PHE A 240 -9.46 0.31 -6.24
N ALA A 241 -9.67 1.63 -6.26
CA ALA A 241 -10.97 2.21 -5.96
C ALA A 241 -12.07 1.63 -6.85
N ARG A 242 -11.85 1.53 -8.17
CA ARG A 242 -12.82 0.93 -9.10
C ARG A 242 -13.11 -0.54 -8.81
N ILE A 243 -12.11 -1.32 -8.38
CA ILE A 243 -12.31 -2.72 -7.97
C ILE A 243 -13.25 -2.79 -6.76
N VAL A 244 -13.02 -1.93 -5.75
CA VAL A 244 -13.87 -1.85 -4.56
C VAL A 244 -15.29 -1.41 -4.92
N GLU A 245 -15.44 -0.38 -5.75
CA GLU A 245 -16.74 0.14 -6.19
C GLU A 245 -17.55 -0.91 -6.97
N ALA A 246 -16.89 -1.64 -7.88
CA ALA A 246 -17.53 -2.69 -8.65
C ALA A 246 -18.05 -3.83 -7.75
N LYS A 247 -17.32 -4.17 -6.69
CA LYS A 247 -17.73 -5.20 -5.72
C LYS A 247 -18.84 -4.73 -4.78
N ALA A 248 -18.84 -3.44 -4.42
CA ALA A 248 -19.83 -2.87 -3.52
C ALA A 248 -21.21 -2.68 -4.17
N GLN A 249 -21.30 -2.72 -5.51
CA GLN A 249 -22.57 -2.66 -6.23
C GLN A 249 -23.32 -3.99 -6.08
N PRO A 250 -24.63 -3.97 -5.71
CA PRO A 250 -25.41 -5.19 -5.72
C PRO A 250 -25.45 -5.77 -7.14
N ALA A 251 -25.30 -7.09 -7.26
CA ALA A 251 -25.49 -7.77 -8.54
C ALA A 251 -26.91 -7.46 -9.06
N VAL A 252 -26.98 -6.89 -10.25
CA VAL A 252 -28.25 -6.56 -10.94
C VAL A 252 -28.93 -7.84 -11.40
#